data_5a1e5134a910e4831f43f48b960ebe34
#
_entry.id   5a1e5134a910e4831f43f48b960ebe34
#
_cell.length_a   1.000
_cell.length_b   1.000
_cell.length_c   1.000
_cell.angle_alpha   90.00
_cell.angle_beta   90.00
_cell.angle_gamma   90.00
#
_symmetry.space_group_name_H-M   'P 1'
#
loop_
_entity.id
_entity.type
_entity.pdbx_description
1 polymer ?
#
loop_
_entity_poly.entity_id
_entity_poly.type
_entity_poly.pdbx_seq_one_letter_code
_entity_poly.pdbx_strand_id
1 'polypeptide(L)'
;MCGIVGIIGSGPAAAKIVEALKRLEYRGYDSAGVATLEDGKLARRRAQGKLRNLEERLAKEPLNGPLGIGHTRWATHGKPTENNAHPHASDKLAVVHNGIIENFRELRDELRGKGHNFVSETDTEVVAHLVTEEMRGGKGPADAVKAALPRLRGAFALAFVFDGHPNLLIGARQGAPLAVGFGEGEMFLGSDALALAPFTSDIAYLEDGDWVVLTRDDADFRNAAGAKVSRPRLKSQASAFLVDKGNHRHFMAKEIHEQPEVVGRTLAHYLDMSSGAVRLPFELPFDPKALTRITITACGTAYYAGLVAKYWFEKFARLPVEIDVASEFRYREAPLPEGGLMIVVSQSGETADTLACLRYAKENGQRTLAVVNVPTSTIARESDVAAPTLAGPEIGVASTKAFTCQLSVLACLAIALGRARGALDAAREAELVSELIAVPGLLAEVVKSTAATEKLAATLAKARDVLYLGRGTAYPLALEGALKLKEISYIHAEGYAAGELKHGPIALIDEEMPVIVIAPSDPVLEKTVSNMQEVAARGGRVILISDDHAVHEAAINLEAHLPMPAMSPDFAAIVYAAPIQLLAYYTAVHMGKDVDQPRNLAKSVTVE
;
A
#
# COMPACT_ATOMS: atom_id res chain seq x y z
N MET A 1 3.16 3.28 -7.96
CA MET A 1 3.02 2.04 -8.76
C MET A 1 2.20 2.34 -10.01
N CYS A 2 2.47 1.64 -11.11
CA CYS A 2 1.71 1.80 -12.35
C CYS A 2 0.55 0.78 -12.44
N GLY A 3 -0.36 0.96 -13.39
CA GLY A 3 -1.42 0.01 -13.70
C GLY A 3 -1.30 -0.53 -15.12
N ILE A 4 -1.31 -1.85 -15.29
CA ILE A 4 -1.35 -2.53 -16.59
C ILE A 4 -2.71 -3.17 -16.81
N VAL A 5 -3.24 -3.03 -18.03
CA VAL A 5 -4.40 -3.76 -18.53
C VAL A 5 -4.13 -4.19 -19.97
N GLY A 6 -4.40 -5.45 -20.30
CA GLY A 6 -4.41 -6.00 -21.65
C GLY A 6 -5.74 -6.69 -21.90
N ILE A 7 -6.28 -6.53 -23.11
CA ILE A 7 -7.55 -7.16 -23.50
C ILE A 7 -7.41 -7.70 -24.94
N ILE A 8 -7.84 -8.94 -25.12
CA ILE A 8 -8.03 -9.57 -26.43
C ILE A 8 -9.45 -10.13 -26.50
N GLY A 9 -10.26 -9.63 -27.43
CA GLY A 9 -11.68 -9.98 -27.53
C GLY A 9 -12.26 -9.73 -28.91
N SER A 10 -13.58 -9.58 -29.01
CA SER A 10 -14.30 -9.37 -30.27
C SER A 10 -14.74 -7.92 -30.51
N GLY A 11 -14.80 -7.09 -29.45
CA GLY A 11 -15.24 -5.69 -29.52
C GLY A 11 -14.11 -4.69 -29.21
N PRO A 12 -14.34 -3.37 -29.37
CA PRO A 12 -13.35 -2.35 -29.09
C PRO A 12 -12.72 -2.46 -27.70
N ALA A 13 -11.41 -2.67 -27.65
CA ALA A 13 -10.70 -2.89 -26.39
C ALA A 13 -10.49 -1.59 -25.59
N ALA A 14 -10.34 -0.43 -26.26
CA ALA A 14 -9.96 0.82 -25.62
C ALA A 14 -10.91 1.26 -24.49
N ALA A 15 -12.22 1.18 -24.71
CA ALA A 15 -13.21 1.56 -23.70
C ALA A 15 -13.15 0.66 -22.45
N LYS A 16 -13.03 -0.66 -22.64
CA LYS A 16 -12.86 -1.64 -21.55
C LYS A 16 -11.53 -1.42 -20.82
N ILE A 17 -10.45 -1.12 -21.55
CA ILE A 17 -9.14 -0.81 -20.94
C ILE A 17 -9.23 0.42 -20.04
N VAL A 18 -9.85 1.49 -20.51
CA VAL A 18 -10.03 2.72 -19.72
C VAL A 18 -10.86 2.43 -18.47
N GLU A 19 -11.95 1.67 -18.61
CA GLU A 19 -12.79 1.26 -17.46
C GLU A 19 -12.00 0.47 -16.41
N ALA A 20 -11.12 -0.44 -16.84
CA ALA A 20 -10.22 -1.17 -15.95
C ALA A 20 -9.14 -0.27 -15.33
N LEU A 21 -8.57 0.66 -16.12
CA LEU A 21 -7.55 1.59 -15.65
C LEU A 21 -8.09 2.58 -14.61
N LYS A 22 -9.38 2.95 -14.63
CA LYS A 22 -10.02 3.75 -13.57
C LYS A 22 -9.86 3.12 -12.20
N ARG A 23 -9.87 1.79 -12.13
CA ARG A 23 -9.68 1.04 -10.88
C ARG A 23 -8.23 0.94 -10.45
N LEU A 24 -7.28 1.29 -11.33
CA LEU A 24 -5.85 1.31 -11.06
C LEU A 24 -5.27 2.72 -10.96
N GLU A 25 -6.06 3.76 -11.24
CA GLU A 25 -5.57 5.16 -11.29
C GLU A 25 -4.96 5.60 -9.96
N TYR A 26 -5.48 5.11 -8.82
CA TYR A 26 -4.89 5.37 -7.50
C TYR A 26 -3.43 4.89 -7.36
N ARG A 27 -2.98 4.01 -8.25
CA ARG A 27 -1.60 3.50 -8.28
C ARG A 27 -0.65 4.40 -9.06
N GLY A 28 -1.15 5.14 -10.06
CA GLY A 28 -0.35 6.06 -10.88
C GLY A 28 -1.23 6.96 -11.71
N TYR A 29 -0.96 8.24 -11.70
CA TYR A 29 -1.78 9.28 -12.32
C TYR A 29 -0.97 10.40 -12.97
N ASP A 30 0.33 10.17 -13.24
CA ASP A 30 1.23 11.12 -13.88
C ASP A 30 1.04 11.19 -15.39
N SER A 31 0.67 10.07 -15.98
CA SER A 31 0.27 9.95 -17.38
C SER A 31 -0.47 8.64 -17.62
N ALA A 32 -1.21 8.57 -18.71
CA ALA A 32 -1.91 7.36 -19.13
C ALA A 32 -1.87 7.18 -20.65
N GLY A 33 -2.08 5.96 -21.13
CA GLY A 33 -2.23 5.70 -22.55
C GLY A 33 -2.74 4.31 -22.86
N VAL A 34 -3.20 4.18 -24.10
CA VAL A 34 -3.74 2.96 -24.70
C VAL A 34 -3.13 2.75 -26.07
N ALA A 35 -2.82 1.51 -26.42
CA ALA A 35 -2.54 1.09 -27.78
C ALA A 35 -3.49 -0.05 -28.17
N THR A 36 -4.01 -0.01 -29.39
CA THR A 36 -4.84 -1.08 -29.95
C THR A 36 -4.32 -1.51 -31.31
N LEU A 37 -4.73 -2.68 -31.75
CA LEU A 37 -4.47 -3.18 -33.09
C LEU A 37 -5.74 -3.05 -33.92
N GLU A 38 -5.73 -2.17 -34.94
CA GLU A 38 -6.82 -1.93 -35.88
C GLU A 38 -6.39 -2.41 -37.26
N ASP A 39 -7.15 -3.32 -37.86
CA ASP A 39 -6.84 -3.91 -39.19
C ASP A 39 -5.38 -4.40 -39.31
N GLY A 40 -4.86 -4.97 -38.24
CA GLY A 40 -3.49 -5.45 -38.16
C GLY A 40 -2.44 -4.36 -37.93
N LYS A 41 -2.82 -3.09 -37.74
CA LYS A 41 -1.91 -1.96 -37.52
C LYS A 41 -2.02 -1.42 -36.08
N LEU A 42 -0.89 -1.06 -35.50
CA LEU A 42 -0.81 -0.46 -34.18
C LEU A 42 -1.22 1.01 -34.24
N ALA A 43 -2.20 1.35 -33.39
CA ALA A 43 -2.60 2.72 -33.11
C ALA A 43 -2.52 2.99 -31.62
N ARG A 44 -2.07 4.19 -31.20
CA ARG A 44 -1.94 4.54 -29.78
C ARG A 44 -2.38 5.96 -29.47
N ARG A 45 -2.90 6.18 -28.23
CA ARG A 45 -3.18 7.49 -27.67
C ARG A 45 -2.58 7.56 -26.27
N ARG A 46 -1.95 8.69 -25.95
CA ARG A 46 -1.30 8.94 -24.66
C ARG A 46 -1.65 10.34 -24.19
N ALA A 47 -1.70 10.53 -22.88
CA ALA A 47 -1.95 11.84 -22.27
C ALA A 47 -1.11 12.01 -21.00
N GLN A 48 -0.63 13.21 -20.76
CA GLN A 48 -0.04 13.61 -19.49
C GLN A 48 -1.14 13.87 -18.47
N GLY A 49 -0.87 13.58 -17.18
CA GLY A 49 -1.78 13.79 -16.05
C GLY A 49 -2.78 12.64 -15.89
N LYS A 50 -3.89 12.95 -15.23
CA LYS A 50 -4.91 11.98 -14.86
C LYS A 50 -5.57 11.28 -16.05
N LEU A 51 -6.13 10.12 -15.81
CA LEU A 51 -6.78 9.27 -16.82
C LEU A 51 -7.87 10.02 -17.62
N ARG A 52 -8.56 10.98 -16.99
CA ARG A 52 -9.53 11.85 -17.65
C ARG A 52 -8.95 12.54 -18.89
N ASN A 53 -7.69 12.95 -18.87
CA ASN A 53 -7.06 13.59 -20.04
C ASN A 53 -6.93 12.61 -21.22
N LEU A 54 -6.69 11.34 -20.92
CA LEU A 54 -6.71 10.28 -21.95
C LEU A 54 -8.14 10.02 -22.46
N GLU A 55 -9.15 10.02 -21.60
CA GLU A 55 -10.56 9.88 -22.01
C GLU A 55 -10.98 11.00 -22.96
N GLU A 56 -10.64 12.25 -22.65
CA GLU A 56 -10.92 13.41 -23.50
C GLU A 56 -10.22 13.29 -24.87
N ARG A 57 -9.02 12.70 -24.92
CA ARG A 57 -8.30 12.43 -26.16
C ARG A 57 -8.94 11.31 -26.96
N LEU A 58 -9.30 10.20 -26.32
CA LEU A 58 -9.97 9.06 -26.97
C LEU A 58 -11.36 9.42 -27.50
N ALA A 59 -12.06 10.36 -26.87
CA ALA A 59 -13.33 10.87 -27.39
C ALA A 59 -13.17 11.63 -28.71
N LYS A 60 -12.03 12.30 -28.93
CA LYS A 60 -11.70 13.02 -30.17
C LYS A 60 -11.07 12.11 -31.24
N GLU A 61 -10.28 11.18 -30.80
CA GLU A 61 -9.47 10.29 -31.63
C GLU A 61 -9.65 8.84 -31.16
N PRO A 62 -10.79 8.20 -31.45
CA PRO A 62 -11.13 6.88 -30.94
C PRO A 62 -10.15 5.80 -31.41
N LEU A 63 -10.08 4.71 -30.65
CA LEU A 63 -9.38 3.47 -30.97
C LEU A 63 -10.40 2.33 -30.94
N ASN A 64 -10.55 1.60 -32.05
CA ASN A 64 -11.61 0.60 -32.25
C ASN A 64 -11.10 -0.84 -32.31
N GLY A 65 -9.79 -1.06 -32.24
CA GLY A 65 -9.20 -2.39 -32.29
C GLY A 65 -9.67 -3.32 -31.17
N PRO A 66 -9.90 -4.63 -31.45
CA PRO A 66 -10.38 -5.59 -30.46
C PRO A 66 -9.28 -6.15 -29.55
N LEU A 67 -8.02 -5.89 -29.87
CA LEU A 67 -6.84 -6.24 -29.11
C LEU A 67 -6.15 -4.95 -28.68
N GLY A 68 -5.82 -4.83 -27.39
CA GLY A 68 -5.09 -3.65 -26.91
C GLY A 68 -4.48 -3.81 -25.52
N ILE A 69 -3.59 -2.87 -25.22
CA ILE A 69 -2.93 -2.71 -23.91
C ILE A 69 -3.06 -1.26 -23.45
N GLY A 70 -3.16 -1.08 -22.15
CA GLY A 70 -3.26 0.24 -21.53
C GLY A 70 -2.48 0.33 -20.24
N HIS A 71 -2.18 1.57 -19.85
CA HIS A 71 -1.32 1.85 -18.71
C HIS A 71 -1.68 3.16 -18.03
N THR A 72 -1.60 3.18 -16.70
CA THR A 72 -1.51 4.38 -15.87
C THR A 72 -0.14 4.43 -15.22
N ARG A 73 0.57 5.55 -15.39
CA ARG A 73 1.98 5.66 -15.05
C ARG A 73 2.19 6.43 -13.75
N TRP A 74 3.05 5.87 -12.92
CA TRP A 74 3.82 6.57 -11.89
C TRP A 74 5.25 6.72 -12.38
N ALA A 75 5.72 7.95 -12.54
CA ALA A 75 7.01 8.23 -13.18
C ALA A 75 8.19 7.88 -12.24
N THR A 76 8.98 6.89 -12.62
CA THR A 76 10.27 6.54 -12.00
C THR A 76 11.45 7.10 -12.81
N HIS A 77 11.42 6.93 -14.13
CA HIS A 77 12.43 7.40 -15.09
C HIS A 77 11.81 8.33 -16.13
N GLY A 78 12.36 9.52 -16.30
CA GLY A 78 11.88 10.54 -17.22
C GLY A 78 10.65 11.32 -16.69
N LYS A 79 10.56 12.59 -17.04
CA LYS A 79 9.48 13.51 -16.62
C LYS A 79 8.11 12.99 -17.05
N PRO A 80 7.02 13.33 -16.34
CA PRO A 80 5.66 12.94 -16.74
C PRO A 80 5.18 13.76 -17.95
N THR A 81 5.70 13.44 -19.12
CA THR A 81 5.32 14.03 -20.42
C THR A 81 4.61 13.00 -21.29
N GLU A 82 3.94 13.44 -22.35
CA GLU A 82 3.30 12.52 -23.31
C GLU A 82 4.33 11.56 -23.96
N ASN A 83 5.54 12.04 -24.26
CA ASN A 83 6.59 11.20 -24.85
C ASN A 83 7.03 10.06 -23.93
N ASN A 84 7.02 10.30 -22.64
CA ASN A 84 7.39 9.34 -21.60
C ASN A 84 6.18 8.51 -21.11
N ALA A 85 4.96 8.78 -21.59
CA ALA A 85 3.78 7.99 -21.26
C ALA A 85 3.79 6.65 -22.03
N HIS A 86 3.37 5.58 -21.34
CA HIS A 86 3.13 4.28 -21.97
C HIS A 86 1.81 4.28 -22.79
N PRO A 87 1.65 3.38 -23.76
CA PRO A 87 2.59 2.38 -24.26
C PRO A 87 3.76 2.97 -25.06
N HIS A 88 4.97 2.39 -24.89
CA HIS A 88 6.07 2.62 -25.83
C HIS A 88 5.94 1.69 -27.03
N ALA A 89 6.38 2.14 -28.19
CA ALA A 89 6.21 1.35 -29.41
C ALA A 89 7.42 1.50 -30.36
N SER A 90 7.66 0.44 -31.11
CA SER A 90 8.49 0.40 -32.29
C SER A 90 7.61 0.25 -33.55
N ASP A 91 8.22 -0.06 -34.68
CA ASP A 91 7.56 -0.46 -35.92
C ASP A 91 6.94 -1.88 -35.88
N LYS A 92 7.22 -2.68 -34.85
CA LYS A 92 6.81 -4.09 -34.72
C LYS A 92 5.85 -4.35 -33.58
N LEU A 93 5.91 -3.56 -32.50
CA LEU A 93 5.14 -3.84 -31.29
C LEU A 93 4.88 -2.59 -30.46
N ALA A 94 3.92 -2.69 -29.54
CA ALA A 94 3.76 -1.78 -28.42
C ALA A 94 3.88 -2.56 -27.10
N VAL A 95 4.45 -1.91 -26.07
CA VAL A 95 4.67 -2.48 -24.75
C VAL A 95 4.29 -1.51 -23.64
N VAL A 96 3.72 -2.04 -22.57
CA VAL A 96 3.55 -1.37 -21.28
C VAL A 96 4.33 -2.09 -20.21
N HIS A 97 4.80 -1.35 -19.19
CA HIS A 97 5.71 -1.84 -18.19
C HIS A 97 5.39 -1.23 -16.82
N ASN A 98 5.30 -2.10 -15.81
CA ASN A 98 5.38 -1.75 -14.39
C ASN A 98 6.71 -2.28 -13.85
N GLY A 99 7.51 -1.44 -13.24
CA GLY A 99 8.79 -1.85 -12.69
C GLY A 99 9.94 -0.94 -13.08
N ILE A 100 11.15 -1.46 -12.95
CA ILE A 100 12.40 -0.79 -13.36
C ILE A 100 13.30 -1.80 -14.08
N ILE A 101 13.77 -1.44 -15.26
CA ILE A 101 14.82 -2.17 -15.97
C ILE A 101 16.17 -1.56 -15.59
N GLU A 102 16.85 -2.15 -14.63
CA GLU A 102 18.09 -1.62 -14.03
C GLU A 102 19.22 -1.43 -15.03
N ASN A 103 19.35 -2.38 -15.98
CA ASN A 103 20.39 -2.32 -17.01
C ASN A 103 19.96 -1.60 -18.28
N PHE A 104 18.97 -0.71 -18.22
CA PHE A 104 18.43 -0.02 -19.39
C PHE A 104 19.46 0.84 -20.12
N ARG A 105 20.45 1.41 -19.43
CA ARG A 105 21.50 2.24 -20.03
C ARG A 105 22.40 1.41 -20.95
N GLU A 106 22.87 0.26 -20.47
CA GLU A 106 23.69 -0.69 -21.22
C GLU A 106 22.94 -1.17 -22.47
N LEU A 107 21.68 -1.58 -22.30
CA LEU A 107 20.83 -2.03 -23.41
C LEU A 107 20.54 -0.91 -24.42
N ARG A 108 20.33 0.31 -23.96
CA ARG A 108 20.08 1.48 -24.82
C ARG A 108 21.29 1.79 -25.68
N ASP A 109 22.51 1.75 -25.13
CA ASP A 109 23.73 2.04 -25.86
C ASP A 109 24.01 0.94 -26.91
N GLU A 110 23.82 -0.33 -26.56
CA GLU A 110 23.91 -1.44 -27.51
C GLU A 110 22.93 -1.27 -28.68
N LEU A 111 21.66 -1.01 -28.37
CA LEU A 111 20.61 -0.88 -29.39
C LEU A 111 20.78 0.36 -30.28
N ARG A 112 21.29 1.47 -29.72
CA ARG A 112 21.70 2.64 -30.52
C ARG A 112 22.80 2.28 -31.51
N GLY A 113 23.79 1.47 -31.07
CA GLY A 113 24.82 0.95 -31.97
C GLY A 113 24.30 0.08 -33.10
N LYS A 114 23.11 -0.52 -32.93
CA LYS A 114 22.39 -1.30 -33.95
C LYS A 114 21.39 -0.47 -34.79
N GLY A 115 21.37 0.85 -34.61
CA GLY A 115 20.55 1.77 -35.39
C GLY A 115 19.14 1.98 -34.85
N HIS A 116 18.83 1.61 -33.59
CA HIS A 116 17.56 1.94 -32.97
C HIS A 116 17.53 3.40 -32.49
N ASN A 117 16.43 4.09 -32.76
CA ASN A 117 16.22 5.48 -32.35
C ASN A 117 15.30 5.55 -31.14
N PHE A 118 15.77 6.18 -30.06
CA PHE A 118 15.06 6.35 -28.78
C PHE A 118 14.47 7.75 -28.71
N VAL A 119 13.19 7.84 -28.42
CA VAL A 119 12.44 9.10 -28.35
C VAL A 119 12.00 9.46 -26.93
N SER A 120 12.11 8.53 -25.97
CA SER A 120 11.75 8.76 -24.57
C SER A 120 12.96 8.69 -23.66
N GLU A 121 12.76 9.18 -22.44
CA GLU A 121 13.74 9.11 -21.34
C GLU A 121 13.53 7.88 -20.46
N THR A 122 12.52 7.04 -20.75
CA THR A 122 12.13 5.91 -19.90
C THR A 122 13.07 4.72 -20.09
N ASP A 123 13.16 3.90 -19.07
CA ASP A 123 13.80 2.59 -19.11
C ASP A 123 13.02 1.59 -19.97
N THR A 124 11.69 1.75 -20.07
CA THR A 124 10.80 0.84 -20.80
C THR A 124 11.05 0.78 -22.31
N GLU A 125 11.46 1.87 -22.94
CA GLU A 125 11.63 1.91 -24.40
C GLU A 125 12.69 0.91 -24.89
N VAL A 126 13.66 0.56 -24.03
CA VAL A 126 14.66 -0.47 -24.39
C VAL A 126 14.02 -1.83 -24.63
N VAL A 127 12.93 -2.14 -23.90
CA VAL A 127 12.21 -3.41 -24.06
C VAL A 127 11.56 -3.51 -25.44
N ALA A 128 10.93 -2.41 -25.91
CA ALA A 128 10.35 -2.37 -27.25
C ALA A 128 11.40 -2.61 -28.33
N HIS A 129 12.53 -1.93 -28.22
CA HIS A 129 13.61 -2.07 -29.19
C HIS A 129 14.34 -3.40 -29.09
N LEU A 130 14.52 -3.96 -27.89
CA LEU A 130 15.15 -5.26 -27.69
C LEU A 130 14.34 -6.38 -28.36
N VAL A 131 13.04 -6.44 -28.13
CA VAL A 131 12.15 -7.42 -28.78
C VAL A 131 12.10 -7.20 -30.30
N THR A 132 12.09 -5.93 -30.75
CA THR A 132 12.14 -5.59 -32.17
C THR A 132 13.41 -6.11 -32.85
N GLU A 133 14.57 -6.01 -32.19
CA GLU A 133 15.83 -6.50 -32.70
C GLU A 133 15.82 -8.03 -32.87
N GLU A 134 15.25 -8.74 -31.91
CA GLU A 134 15.07 -10.20 -31.98
C GLU A 134 14.11 -10.59 -33.16
N MET A 135 13.05 -9.81 -33.39
CA MET A 135 12.15 -10.01 -34.51
C MET A 135 12.83 -9.70 -35.87
N ARG A 136 13.69 -8.66 -35.95
CA ARG A 136 14.51 -8.36 -37.15
C ARG A 136 15.46 -9.50 -37.45
N GLY A 137 15.92 -10.22 -36.42
CA GLY A 137 16.71 -11.45 -36.56
C GLY A 137 15.93 -12.67 -37.06
N GLY A 138 14.63 -12.52 -37.39
CA GLY A 138 13.79 -13.56 -37.98
C GLY A 138 12.98 -14.38 -36.99
N LYS A 139 12.99 -14.02 -35.66
CA LYS A 139 12.17 -14.70 -34.69
C LYS A 139 10.72 -14.23 -34.76
N GLY A 140 9.77 -15.15 -34.50
CA GLY A 140 8.37 -14.81 -34.28
C GLY A 140 8.19 -14.05 -32.97
N PRO A 141 7.03 -13.36 -32.72
CA PRO A 141 6.81 -12.55 -31.54
C PRO A 141 7.07 -13.24 -30.20
N ALA A 142 6.55 -14.47 -30.01
CA ALA A 142 6.72 -15.22 -28.76
C ALA A 142 8.20 -15.61 -28.52
N ASP A 143 8.91 -16.03 -29.56
CA ASP A 143 10.33 -16.39 -29.47
C ASP A 143 11.21 -15.16 -29.28
N ALA A 144 10.82 -14.02 -29.84
CA ALA A 144 11.53 -12.74 -29.63
C ALA A 144 11.39 -12.26 -28.17
N VAL A 145 10.19 -12.34 -27.58
CA VAL A 145 9.99 -12.04 -26.16
C VAL A 145 10.78 -13.01 -25.30
N LYS A 146 10.69 -14.32 -25.56
CA LYS A 146 11.46 -15.34 -24.83
C LYS A 146 12.97 -15.05 -24.86
N ALA A 147 13.51 -14.59 -25.98
CA ALA A 147 14.93 -14.27 -26.11
C ALA A 147 15.31 -12.96 -25.39
N ALA A 148 14.39 -11.99 -25.32
CA ALA A 148 14.62 -10.70 -24.68
C ALA A 148 14.57 -10.76 -23.14
N LEU A 149 13.62 -11.54 -22.56
CA LEU A 149 13.38 -11.57 -21.12
C LEU A 149 14.63 -11.86 -20.28
N PRO A 150 15.49 -12.85 -20.58
CA PRO A 150 16.70 -13.12 -19.77
C PRO A 150 17.75 -12.01 -19.81
N ARG A 151 17.64 -11.06 -20.73
CA ARG A 151 18.53 -9.92 -20.88
C ARG A 151 18.15 -8.74 -19.98
N LEU A 152 16.93 -8.72 -19.48
CA LEU A 152 16.42 -7.68 -18.59
C LEU A 152 16.84 -7.97 -17.15
N ARG A 153 17.35 -6.96 -16.44
CA ARG A 153 17.63 -7.03 -15.01
C ARG A 153 16.68 -6.07 -14.26
N GLY A 154 16.26 -6.49 -13.06
CA GLY A 154 15.34 -5.73 -12.21
C GLY A 154 13.93 -6.32 -12.14
N ALA A 155 13.01 -5.60 -11.53
CA ALA A 155 11.62 -6.01 -11.38
C ALA A 155 10.76 -5.46 -12.51
N PHE A 156 9.94 -6.32 -13.14
CA PHE A 156 9.04 -5.91 -14.22
C PHE A 156 7.77 -6.75 -14.30
N ALA A 157 6.68 -6.12 -14.71
CA ALA A 157 5.53 -6.74 -15.36
C ALA A 157 5.35 -6.07 -16.73
N LEU A 158 5.23 -6.86 -17.78
CA LEU A 158 5.19 -6.41 -19.17
C LEU A 158 3.94 -6.93 -19.87
N ALA A 159 3.35 -6.13 -20.75
CA ALA A 159 2.35 -6.59 -21.69
C ALA A 159 2.67 -6.06 -23.11
N PHE A 160 2.56 -6.95 -24.12
CA PHE A 160 2.96 -6.69 -25.50
C PHE A 160 1.81 -6.97 -26.47
N VAL A 161 1.65 -6.09 -27.45
CA VAL A 161 0.85 -6.31 -28.67
C VAL A 161 1.73 -6.09 -29.90
N PHE A 162 1.48 -6.83 -30.98
CA PHE A 162 2.37 -6.91 -32.14
C PHE A 162 1.65 -6.50 -33.44
N ASP A 163 2.31 -5.67 -34.25
CA ASP A 163 1.84 -5.29 -35.55
C ASP A 163 1.67 -6.55 -36.45
N GLY A 164 0.54 -6.68 -37.10
CA GLY A 164 0.22 -7.84 -37.94
C GLY A 164 -0.27 -9.10 -37.20
N HIS A 165 -0.41 -9.07 -35.84
CA HIS A 165 -0.79 -10.25 -35.05
C HIS A 165 -2.10 -10.02 -34.25
N PRO A 166 -3.29 -10.05 -34.86
CA PRO A 166 -4.55 -9.65 -34.23
C PRO A 166 -5.08 -10.62 -33.18
N ASN A 167 -4.48 -11.79 -33.02
CA ASN A 167 -4.87 -12.78 -32.00
C ASN A 167 -3.68 -13.13 -31.08
N LEU A 168 -2.88 -12.13 -30.68
CA LEU A 168 -1.70 -12.35 -29.85
C LEU A 168 -1.49 -11.21 -28.85
N LEU A 169 -1.59 -11.54 -27.57
CA LEU A 169 -1.21 -10.70 -26.42
C LEU A 169 -0.20 -11.49 -25.57
N ILE A 170 0.93 -10.90 -25.26
CA ILE A 170 1.94 -11.57 -24.41
C ILE A 170 2.11 -10.79 -23.11
N GLY A 171 2.11 -11.50 -21.97
CA GLY A 171 2.44 -10.97 -20.65
C GLY A 171 3.71 -11.62 -20.11
N ALA A 172 4.51 -10.88 -19.34
CA ALA A 172 5.67 -11.43 -18.63
C ALA A 172 5.82 -10.79 -17.25
N ARG A 173 6.35 -11.55 -16.30
CA ARG A 173 6.50 -11.12 -14.91
C ARG A 173 7.86 -11.50 -14.32
N GLN A 174 8.45 -10.55 -13.60
CA GLN A 174 9.56 -10.72 -12.68
C GLN A 174 9.44 -9.69 -11.55
N GLY A 175 9.16 -10.10 -10.31
CA GLY A 175 9.04 -9.20 -9.17
C GLY A 175 7.73 -8.40 -9.09
N ALA A 176 7.26 -7.79 -10.19
CA ALA A 176 6.02 -7.02 -10.20
C ALA A 176 4.79 -7.90 -10.52
N PRO A 177 3.60 -7.68 -9.88
CA PRO A 177 2.45 -8.57 -10.06
C PRO A 177 1.81 -8.49 -11.44
N LEU A 178 1.35 -9.67 -11.95
CA LEU A 178 0.58 -9.79 -13.18
C LEU A 178 -0.38 -10.99 -13.09
N ALA A 179 -1.62 -10.82 -13.55
CA ALA A 179 -2.66 -11.84 -13.56
C ALA A 179 -3.35 -11.94 -14.92
N VAL A 180 -3.76 -13.14 -15.29
CA VAL A 180 -4.62 -13.44 -16.43
C VAL A 180 -6.05 -13.59 -15.96
N GLY A 181 -7.00 -12.95 -16.64
CA GLY A 181 -8.44 -13.12 -16.48
C GLY A 181 -9.02 -13.93 -17.63
N PHE A 182 -9.89 -14.88 -17.30
CA PHE A 182 -10.54 -15.77 -18.28
C PHE A 182 -11.99 -15.34 -18.51
N GLY A 183 -12.34 -14.98 -19.74
CA GLY A 183 -13.69 -14.68 -20.18
C GLY A 183 -14.17 -15.64 -21.28
N GLU A 184 -15.40 -15.46 -21.74
CA GLU A 184 -15.96 -16.23 -22.85
C GLU A 184 -15.62 -15.54 -24.19
N GLY A 185 -14.73 -16.14 -24.99
CA GLY A 185 -14.26 -15.56 -26.27
C GLY A 185 -13.43 -14.29 -26.11
N GLU A 186 -12.92 -14.03 -24.90
CA GLU A 186 -12.02 -12.92 -24.60
C GLU A 186 -11.13 -13.25 -23.39
N MET A 187 -9.91 -12.73 -23.43
CA MET A 187 -8.94 -12.88 -22.35
C MET A 187 -8.43 -11.53 -21.89
N PHE A 188 -8.06 -11.48 -20.64
CA PHE A 188 -7.64 -10.27 -19.95
C PHE A 188 -6.27 -10.45 -19.30
N LEU A 189 -5.51 -9.37 -19.23
CA LEU A 189 -4.25 -9.28 -18.50
C LEU A 189 -4.32 -8.04 -17.60
N GLY A 190 -3.91 -8.16 -16.35
CA GLY A 190 -3.95 -7.03 -15.42
C GLY A 190 -2.89 -7.13 -14.35
N SER A 191 -2.34 -5.99 -13.94
CA SER A 191 -1.41 -5.93 -12.82
C SER A 191 -2.09 -6.11 -11.46
N ASP A 192 -3.42 -6.17 -11.43
CA ASP A 192 -4.23 -6.43 -10.24
C ASP A 192 -5.58 -7.06 -10.63
N ALA A 193 -6.06 -8.00 -9.80
CA ALA A 193 -7.39 -8.60 -9.96
C ALA A 193 -8.53 -7.57 -9.92
N LEU A 194 -8.35 -6.45 -9.22
CA LEU A 194 -9.34 -5.37 -9.15
C LEU A 194 -9.63 -4.75 -10.54
N ALA A 195 -8.61 -4.64 -11.39
CA ALA A 195 -8.79 -4.16 -12.77
C ALA A 195 -9.62 -5.12 -13.62
N LEU A 196 -9.53 -6.43 -13.35
CA LEU A 196 -10.20 -7.48 -14.09
C LEU A 196 -11.62 -7.76 -13.58
N ALA A 197 -11.93 -7.34 -12.36
CA ALA A 197 -13.22 -7.60 -11.69
C ALA A 197 -14.49 -7.23 -12.48
N PRO A 198 -14.52 -6.18 -13.34
CA PRO A 198 -15.69 -5.89 -14.17
C PRO A 198 -15.97 -6.92 -15.26
N PHE A 199 -14.95 -7.69 -15.64
CA PHE A 199 -15.01 -8.56 -16.81
C PHE A 199 -15.05 -10.03 -16.43
N THR A 200 -14.36 -10.42 -15.37
CA THR A 200 -14.28 -11.79 -14.90
C THR A 200 -13.88 -11.90 -13.43
N SER A 201 -14.39 -12.92 -12.76
CA SER A 201 -13.90 -13.35 -11.45
C SER A 201 -12.91 -14.52 -11.55
N ASP A 202 -12.72 -15.11 -12.75
CA ASP A 202 -11.86 -16.27 -12.96
C ASP A 202 -10.46 -15.81 -13.36
N ILE A 203 -9.50 -15.97 -12.47
CA ILE A 203 -8.15 -15.43 -12.64
C ILE A 203 -7.06 -16.46 -12.35
N ALA A 204 -5.89 -16.27 -12.95
CA ALA A 204 -4.66 -16.96 -12.59
C ALA A 204 -3.51 -15.97 -12.46
N TYR A 205 -2.73 -16.06 -11.38
CA TYR A 205 -1.53 -15.25 -11.20
C TYR A 205 -0.32 -15.89 -11.86
N LEU A 206 0.52 -15.06 -12.48
CA LEU A 206 1.86 -15.49 -12.90
C LEU A 206 2.76 -15.59 -11.66
N GLU A 207 3.71 -16.51 -11.67
CA GLU A 207 4.83 -16.56 -10.72
C GLU A 207 6.05 -15.82 -11.27
N ASP A 208 7.05 -15.59 -10.44
CA ASP A 208 8.28 -14.91 -10.86
C ASP A 208 9.01 -15.70 -11.95
N GLY A 209 9.37 -15.01 -13.02
CA GLY A 209 9.96 -15.60 -14.22
C GLY A 209 8.96 -16.16 -15.22
N ASP A 210 7.66 -16.14 -14.90
CA ASP A 210 6.64 -16.59 -15.85
C ASP A 210 6.40 -15.57 -16.96
N TRP A 211 6.04 -16.12 -18.11
CA TRP A 211 5.42 -15.38 -19.20
C TRP A 211 4.25 -16.17 -19.78
N VAL A 212 3.30 -15.49 -20.42
CA VAL A 212 2.08 -16.08 -20.93
C VAL A 212 1.80 -15.57 -22.34
N VAL A 213 1.40 -16.49 -23.21
CA VAL A 213 0.88 -16.20 -24.55
C VAL A 213 -0.64 -16.33 -24.49
N LEU A 214 -1.33 -15.22 -24.71
CA LEU A 214 -2.78 -15.16 -24.74
C LEU A 214 -3.28 -15.06 -26.18
N THR A 215 -4.24 -15.89 -26.49
CA THR A 215 -5.13 -15.73 -27.63
C THR A 215 -6.52 -15.39 -27.13
N ARG A 216 -7.49 -15.24 -28.01
CA ARG A 216 -8.89 -14.99 -27.60
C ARG A 216 -9.48 -16.12 -26.77
N ASP A 217 -9.00 -17.35 -26.96
CA ASP A 217 -9.62 -18.56 -26.40
C ASP A 217 -8.70 -19.35 -25.48
N ASP A 218 -7.39 -19.04 -25.41
CA ASP A 218 -6.41 -19.84 -24.66
C ASP A 218 -5.32 -18.96 -24.00
N ALA A 219 -4.76 -19.53 -22.91
CA ALA A 219 -3.63 -18.97 -22.16
C ALA A 219 -2.53 -20.02 -21.99
N ASP A 220 -1.42 -19.86 -22.70
CA ASP A 220 -0.25 -20.73 -22.62
C ASP A 220 0.79 -20.13 -21.67
N PHE A 221 0.80 -20.63 -20.42
CA PHE A 221 1.75 -20.19 -19.39
C PHE A 221 3.08 -20.93 -19.55
N ARG A 222 4.17 -20.18 -19.43
CA ARG A 222 5.54 -20.69 -19.53
C ARG A 222 6.42 -20.12 -18.43
N ASN A 223 7.32 -20.91 -17.91
CA ASN A 223 8.32 -20.46 -16.93
C ASN A 223 9.52 -19.78 -17.60
N ALA A 224 10.48 -19.32 -16.81
CA ALA A 224 11.71 -18.66 -17.28
C ALA A 224 12.52 -19.49 -18.29
N ALA A 225 12.50 -20.83 -18.18
CA ALA A 225 13.14 -21.74 -19.13
C ALA A 225 12.34 -21.90 -20.43
N GLY A 226 11.12 -21.36 -20.51
CA GLY A 226 10.21 -21.50 -21.64
C GLY A 226 9.42 -22.81 -21.66
N ALA A 227 9.48 -23.61 -20.59
CA ALA A 227 8.67 -24.81 -20.46
C ALA A 227 7.22 -24.43 -20.12
N LYS A 228 6.26 -25.15 -20.70
CA LYS A 228 4.83 -24.98 -20.38
C LYS A 228 4.55 -25.35 -18.94
N VAL A 229 3.83 -24.50 -18.23
CA VAL A 229 3.45 -24.69 -16.83
C VAL A 229 1.95 -24.47 -16.63
N SER A 230 1.39 -25.05 -15.59
CA SER A 230 0.00 -24.80 -15.19
C SER A 230 -0.03 -23.86 -14.00
N ARG A 231 -0.97 -22.90 -14.01
CA ARG A 231 -1.23 -22.00 -12.87
C ARG A 231 -2.65 -22.22 -12.37
N PRO A 232 -2.85 -22.25 -11.04
CA PRO A 232 -4.18 -22.48 -10.48
C PRO A 232 -5.12 -21.35 -10.85
N ARG A 233 -6.32 -21.70 -11.32
CA ARG A 233 -7.41 -20.72 -11.51
C ARG A 233 -8.12 -20.51 -10.18
N LEU A 234 -8.31 -19.27 -9.82
CA LEU A 234 -8.91 -18.83 -8.57
C LEU A 234 -10.12 -17.96 -8.87
N LYS A 235 -11.15 -18.04 -8.02
CA LYS A 235 -12.25 -17.08 -8.04
C LYS A 235 -11.84 -15.85 -7.25
N SER A 236 -11.65 -14.73 -7.95
CA SER A 236 -11.35 -13.46 -7.31
C SER A 236 -12.57 -12.97 -6.50
N GLN A 237 -12.33 -12.53 -5.28
CA GLN A 237 -13.33 -11.84 -4.45
C GLN A 237 -13.36 -10.33 -4.70
N ALA A 238 -12.51 -9.83 -5.59
CA ALA A 238 -12.53 -8.42 -5.98
C ALA A 238 -13.87 -8.07 -6.64
N SER A 239 -14.55 -7.07 -6.10
CA SER A 239 -15.85 -6.61 -6.60
C SER A 239 -15.75 -5.21 -7.17
N ALA A 240 -16.37 -4.99 -8.32
CA ALA A 240 -16.45 -3.67 -8.94
C ALA A 240 -17.21 -2.65 -8.08
N PHE A 241 -18.16 -3.11 -7.25
CA PHE A 241 -19.00 -2.25 -6.38
C PHE A 241 -18.24 -1.64 -5.19
N LEU A 242 -17.09 -2.22 -4.80
CA LEU A 242 -16.33 -1.73 -3.64
C LEU A 242 -15.49 -0.47 -3.91
N VAL A 243 -15.47 0.02 -5.14
CA VAL A 243 -14.66 1.19 -5.56
C VAL A 243 -15.48 2.48 -5.63
N ASP A 244 -16.68 2.52 -5.06
CA ASP A 244 -17.52 3.73 -5.04
C ASP A 244 -17.24 4.57 -3.78
N LYS A 245 -17.27 5.91 -3.92
CA LYS A 245 -17.16 6.87 -2.81
C LYS A 245 -18.41 6.91 -1.93
N GLY A 246 -19.52 6.36 -2.39
CA GLY A 246 -20.80 6.49 -1.71
C GLY A 246 -21.18 7.96 -1.51
N ASN A 247 -21.61 8.31 -0.31
CA ASN A 247 -22.01 9.67 0.06
C ASN A 247 -20.84 10.58 0.46
N HIS A 248 -19.59 10.12 0.32
CA HIS A 248 -18.40 10.87 0.71
C HIS A 248 -17.79 11.63 -0.47
N ARG A 249 -17.28 12.80 -0.20
CA ARG A 249 -16.59 13.63 -1.20
C ARG A 249 -15.30 12.96 -1.71
N HIS A 250 -14.58 12.24 -0.82
CA HIS A 250 -13.28 11.63 -1.07
C HIS A 250 -13.26 10.18 -0.57
N PHE A 251 -12.42 9.33 -1.19
CA PHE A 251 -12.19 7.97 -0.70
C PHE A 251 -11.62 7.96 0.71
N MET A 252 -10.64 8.83 1.01
CA MET A 252 -10.06 8.93 2.34
C MET A 252 -11.13 9.20 3.41
N ALA A 253 -12.10 10.11 3.15
CA ALA A 253 -13.20 10.35 4.07
C ALA A 253 -14.04 9.10 4.29
N LYS A 254 -14.43 8.42 3.21
CA LYS A 254 -15.16 7.15 3.28
C LYS A 254 -14.39 6.13 4.13
N GLU A 255 -13.12 5.93 3.85
CA GLU A 255 -12.26 4.95 4.50
C GLU A 255 -12.04 5.25 5.98
N ILE A 256 -11.97 6.52 6.39
CA ILE A 256 -11.94 6.92 7.80
C ILE A 256 -13.27 6.55 8.48
N HIS A 257 -14.41 6.79 7.84
CA HIS A 257 -15.74 6.49 8.40
C HIS A 257 -16.09 4.99 8.36
N GLU A 258 -15.43 4.19 7.54
CA GLU A 258 -15.56 2.74 7.51
C GLU A 258 -14.82 2.03 8.66
N GLN A 259 -13.91 2.71 9.37
CA GLN A 259 -13.07 2.09 10.41
C GLN A 259 -13.86 1.33 11.48
N PRO A 260 -14.98 1.85 12.03
CA PRO A 260 -15.77 1.09 13.01
C PRO A 260 -16.23 -0.28 12.49
N GLU A 261 -16.71 -0.32 11.25
CA GLU A 261 -17.19 -1.55 10.62
C GLU A 261 -16.04 -2.52 10.30
N VAL A 262 -14.98 -2.04 9.64
CA VAL A 262 -13.91 -2.93 9.19
C VAL A 262 -13.03 -3.41 10.35
N VAL A 263 -12.84 -2.61 11.40
CA VAL A 263 -12.18 -3.03 12.64
C VAL A 263 -13.04 -4.06 13.35
N GLY A 264 -14.35 -3.84 13.46
CA GLY A 264 -15.28 -4.81 14.04
C GLY A 264 -15.26 -6.15 13.30
N ARG A 265 -15.28 -6.12 11.97
CA ARG A 265 -15.17 -7.33 11.12
C ARG A 265 -13.81 -8.02 11.29
N THR A 266 -12.73 -7.26 11.36
CA THR A 266 -11.39 -7.79 11.59
C THR A 266 -11.32 -8.47 12.96
N LEU A 267 -11.75 -7.80 14.03
CA LEU A 267 -11.75 -8.37 15.38
C LEU A 267 -12.63 -9.62 15.47
N ALA A 268 -13.83 -9.63 14.87
CA ALA A 268 -14.70 -10.81 14.85
C ALA A 268 -14.07 -12.03 14.19
N HIS A 269 -13.09 -11.85 13.32
CA HIS A 269 -12.34 -12.94 12.69
C HIS A 269 -11.28 -13.56 13.62
N TYR A 270 -10.80 -12.81 14.61
CA TYR A 270 -9.73 -13.21 15.52
C TYR A 270 -10.19 -13.47 16.95
N LEU A 271 -11.42 -13.08 17.30
CA LEU A 271 -11.94 -13.19 18.65
C LEU A 271 -13.10 -14.19 18.72
N ASP A 272 -13.08 -15.06 19.69
CA ASP A 272 -14.26 -15.80 20.13
C ASP A 272 -14.96 -14.99 21.23
N MET A 273 -16.01 -14.26 20.83
CA MET A 273 -16.77 -13.40 21.74
C MET A 273 -17.51 -14.19 22.83
N SER A 274 -17.77 -15.51 22.61
CA SER A 274 -18.50 -16.35 23.56
C SER A 274 -17.62 -16.81 24.72
N SER A 275 -16.35 -17.10 24.44
CA SER A 275 -15.37 -17.53 25.43
C SER A 275 -14.51 -16.39 25.97
N GLY A 276 -14.54 -15.20 25.36
CA GLY A 276 -13.66 -14.09 25.70
C GLY A 276 -12.19 -14.37 25.41
N ALA A 277 -11.90 -15.16 24.38
CA ALA A 277 -10.54 -15.58 24.03
C ALA A 277 -10.17 -15.16 22.59
N VAL A 278 -8.86 -15.04 22.34
CA VAL A 278 -8.36 -14.90 20.97
C VAL A 278 -8.35 -16.26 20.27
N ARG A 279 -8.97 -16.32 19.09
CA ARG A 279 -8.98 -17.49 18.24
C ARG A 279 -8.39 -17.14 16.87
N LEU A 280 -7.12 -17.49 16.68
CA LEU A 280 -6.48 -17.28 15.37
C LEU A 280 -7.17 -18.10 14.28
N PRO A 281 -7.46 -17.52 13.10
CA PRO A 281 -8.12 -18.22 11.99
C PRO A 281 -7.17 -19.16 11.22
N PHE A 282 -5.98 -19.38 11.73
CA PHE A 282 -4.93 -20.23 11.16
C PHE A 282 -4.14 -20.91 12.28
N GLU A 283 -3.48 -22.00 11.93
CA GLU A 283 -2.51 -22.66 12.81
C GLU A 283 -1.13 -22.02 12.67
N LEU A 284 -0.42 -21.90 13.79
CA LEU A 284 0.98 -21.48 13.78
C LEU A 284 1.85 -22.69 13.48
N PRO A 285 2.66 -22.70 12.40
CA PRO A 285 3.51 -23.83 12.04
C PRO A 285 4.79 -23.91 12.90
N PHE A 286 4.73 -23.36 14.12
CA PHE A 286 5.82 -23.33 15.10
C PHE A 286 5.25 -23.28 16.52
N ASP A 287 6.04 -23.75 17.49
CA ASP A 287 5.68 -23.61 18.91
C ASP A 287 5.96 -22.18 19.40
N PRO A 288 4.94 -21.42 19.83
CA PRO A 288 5.12 -20.08 20.38
C PRO A 288 6.05 -20.03 21.61
N LYS A 289 6.16 -21.13 22.38
CA LYS A 289 7.05 -21.22 23.54
C LYS A 289 8.52 -21.26 23.15
N ALA A 290 8.82 -21.76 21.97
CA ALA A 290 10.19 -21.84 21.43
C ALA A 290 10.68 -20.49 20.87
N LEU A 291 9.79 -19.51 20.68
CA LEU A 291 10.18 -18.19 20.17
C LEU A 291 11.10 -17.46 21.16
N THR A 292 12.21 -16.97 20.67
CA THR A 292 13.20 -16.21 21.45
C THR A 292 13.04 -14.70 21.27
N ARG A 293 12.57 -14.27 20.10
CA ARG A 293 12.36 -12.85 19.75
C ARG A 293 11.40 -12.70 18.58
N ILE A 294 10.93 -11.46 18.39
CA ILE A 294 10.22 -11.03 17.20
C ILE A 294 11.05 -9.95 16.51
N THR A 295 11.15 -10.04 15.18
CA THR A 295 11.61 -8.94 14.32
C THR A 295 10.45 -8.48 13.47
N ILE A 296 10.15 -7.17 13.45
CA ILE A 296 9.06 -6.60 12.63
C ILE A 296 9.69 -5.71 11.56
N THR A 297 9.28 -5.86 10.31
CA THR A 297 9.70 -4.97 9.22
C THR A 297 8.52 -4.50 8.40
N ALA A 298 8.53 -3.22 8.05
CA ALA A 298 7.50 -2.58 7.24
C ALA A 298 7.98 -1.21 6.72
N CYS A 299 7.16 -0.54 5.92
CA CYS A 299 7.36 0.82 5.42
C CYS A 299 6.22 1.74 5.84
N GLY A 300 6.52 3.03 6.05
CA GLY A 300 5.53 4.10 6.27
C GLY A 300 4.55 3.80 7.41
N THR A 301 3.27 3.99 7.16
CA THR A 301 2.17 3.75 8.12
C THR A 301 2.20 2.34 8.72
N ALA A 302 2.52 1.32 7.92
CA ALA A 302 2.63 -0.06 8.41
C ALA A 302 3.81 -0.24 9.38
N TYR A 303 4.92 0.48 9.19
CA TYR A 303 6.02 0.52 10.15
C TYR A 303 5.57 1.11 11.49
N TYR A 304 4.74 2.16 11.49
CA TYR A 304 4.21 2.73 12.73
C TYR A 304 3.22 1.79 13.43
N ALA A 305 2.45 0.98 12.67
CA ALA A 305 1.67 -0.11 13.27
C ALA A 305 2.56 -1.12 13.99
N GLY A 306 3.70 -1.49 13.38
CA GLY A 306 4.70 -2.34 14.00
C GLY A 306 5.33 -1.73 15.26
N LEU A 307 5.59 -0.41 15.26
CA LEU A 307 6.08 0.30 16.47
C LEU A 307 5.09 0.26 17.63
N VAL A 308 3.80 0.39 17.37
CA VAL A 308 2.76 0.19 18.41
C VAL A 308 2.78 -1.25 18.89
N ALA A 309 2.81 -2.22 17.95
CA ALA A 309 2.79 -3.64 18.26
C ALA A 309 3.98 -4.09 19.11
N LYS A 310 5.15 -3.46 18.96
CA LYS A 310 6.30 -3.70 19.82
C LYS A 310 5.93 -3.62 21.30
N TYR A 311 5.22 -2.56 21.71
CA TYR A 311 4.78 -2.40 23.10
C TYR A 311 3.85 -3.54 23.53
N TRP A 312 2.95 -4.00 22.66
CA TRP A 312 2.02 -5.09 22.97
C TRP A 312 2.72 -6.44 23.09
N PHE A 313 3.59 -6.80 22.14
CA PHE A 313 4.33 -8.07 22.23
C PHE A 313 5.27 -8.12 23.44
N GLU A 314 5.96 -7.03 23.76
CA GLU A 314 6.81 -6.95 24.95
C GLU A 314 5.99 -7.02 26.24
N LYS A 315 4.82 -6.34 26.29
CA LYS A 315 3.94 -6.32 27.47
C LYS A 315 3.21 -7.65 27.67
N PHE A 316 2.57 -8.18 26.62
CA PHE A 316 1.65 -9.31 26.73
C PHE A 316 2.34 -10.65 26.48
N ALA A 317 3.21 -10.76 25.49
CA ALA A 317 3.88 -12.01 25.16
C ALA A 317 5.26 -12.17 25.82
N ARG A 318 5.79 -11.12 26.44
CA ARG A 318 7.12 -11.09 27.08
C ARG A 318 8.23 -11.53 26.12
N LEU A 319 8.11 -11.13 24.87
CA LEU A 319 9.09 -11.36 23.81
C LEU A 319 9.84 -10.07 23.51
N PRO A 320 11.18 -10.08 23.43
CA PRO A 320 11.95 -8.96 22.90
C PRO A 320 11.55 -8.69 21.44
N VAL A 321 11.33 -7.42 21.11
CA VAL A 321 10.92 -7.01 19.76
C VAL A 321 11.92 -6.04 19.17
N GLU A 322 12.48 -6.38 18.05
CA GLU A 322 13.20 -5.46 17.17
C GLU A 322 12.26 -5.01 16.05
N ILE A 323 12.29 -3.73 15.72
CA ILE A 323 11.54 -3.21 14.57
C ILE A 323 12.45 -2.34 13.73
N ASP A 324 12.38 -2.50 12.41
CA ASP A 324 13.19 -1.74 11.48
C ASP A 324 12.40 -1.34 10.23
N VAL A 325 12.84 -0.25 9.60
CA VAL A 325 12.31 0.18 8.31
C VAL A 325 12.78 -0.81 7.23
N ALA A 326 11.85 -1.34 6.46
CA ALA A 326 12.16 -2.40 5.51
C ALA A 326 13.19 -1.99 4.44
N SER A 327 13.19 -0.72 3.99
CA SER A 327 14.17 -0.20 3.04
C SER A 327 15.63 -0.24 3.55
N GLU A 328 15.82 -0.13 4.87
CA GLU A 328 17.14 -0.20 5.50
C GLU A 328 17.50 -1.64 5.88
N PHE A 329 16.52 -2.38 6.41
CA PHE A 329 16.73 -3.75 6.86
C PHE A 329 17.20 -4.67 5.73
N ARG A 330 16.65 -4.53 4.52
CA ARG A 330 16.95 -5.40 3.37
C ARG A 330 18.43 -5.39 2.92
N TYR A 331 19.16 -4.32 3.22
CA TYR A 331 20.57 -4.15 2.81
C TYR A 331 21.58 -4.27 3.94
N ARG A 332 21.08 -4.29 5.19
CA ARG A 332 21.94 -4.22 6.37
C ARG A 332 22.58 -5.57 6.74
N GLU A 333 22.19 -6.67 6.09
CA GLU A 333 22.62 -8.02 6.45
C GLU A 333 22.45 -8.31 7.95
N ALA A 334 21.28 -7.91 8.51
CA ALA A 334 21.00 -8.01 9.95
C ALA A 334 21.13 -9.44 10.44
N PRO A 335 21.84 -9.71 11.55
CA PRO A 335 21.92 -11.06 12.11
C PRO A 335 20.55 -11.49 12.64
N LEU A 336 20.10 -12.66 12.22
CA LEU A 336 18.82 -13.25 12.62
C LEU A 336 19.10 -14.53 13.42
N PRO A 337 19.05 -14.48 14.77
CA PRO A 337 19.33 -15.63 15.60
C PRO A 337 18.23 -16.70 15.49
N GLU A 338 18.58 -17.96 15.75
CA GLU A 338 17.64 -19.09 15.76
C GLU A 338 16.47 -18.86 16.73
N GLY A 339 15.29 -19.39 16.39
CA GLY A 339 14.05 -19.26 17.17
C GLY A 339 13.37 -17.90 17.03
N GLY A 340 13.78 -17.07 16.08
CA GLY A 340 13.13 -15.79 15.78
C GLY A 340 11.88 -15.95 14.93
N LEU A 341 10.94 -15.00 15.12
CA LEU A 341 9.78 -14.82 14.24
C LEU A 341 9.93 -13.48 13.51
N MET A 342 9.94 -13.52 12.18
CA MET A 342 9.82 -12.32 11.35
C MET A 342 8.34 -12.02 11.12
N ILE A 343 7.88 -10.84 11.53
CA ILE A 343 6.56 -10.32 11.18
C ILE A 343 6.74 -9.22 10.13
N VAL A 344 6.13 -9.38 8.97
CA VAL A 344 6.09 -8.36 7.92
C VAL A 344 4.68 -7.77 7.83
N VAL A 345 4.59 -6.43 7.75
CA VAL A 345 3.31 -5.73 7.70
C VAL A 345 3.20 -4.96 6.39
N SER A 346 2.15 -5.23 5.61
CA SER A 346 1.92 -4.54 4.33
C SER A 346 0.44 -4.52 3.97
N GLN A 347 -0.12 -3.36 3.65
CA GLN A 347 -1.50 -3.26 3.19
C GLN A 347 -1.68 -3.99 1.85
N SER A 348 -0.84 -3.73 0.86
CA SER A 348 -0.95 -4.32 -0.48
C SER A 348 -0.39 -5.75 -0.54
N GLY A 349 0.53 -6.10 0.37
CA GLY A 349 1.31 -7.33 0.28
C GLY A 349 2.26 -7.42 -0.92
N GLU A 350 2.55 -6.26 -1.57
CA GLU A 350 3.41 -6.14 -2.75
C GLU A 350 4.52 -5.08 -2.56
N THR A 351 4.72 -4.58 -1.34
CA THR A 351 5.77 -3.59 -1.05
C THR A 351 7.14 -4.24 -1.25
N ALA A 352 7.93 -3.71 -2.18
CA ALA A 352 9.19 -4.31 -2.63
C ALA A 352 10.19 -4.55 -1.49
N ASP A 353 10.43 -3.53 -0.67
CA ASP A 353 11.35 -3.62 0.46
C ASP A 353 10.89 -4.65 1.50
N THR A 354 9.58 -4.64 1.83
CA THR A 354 8.99 -5.59 2.79
C THR A 354 9.07 -7.03 2.28
N LEU A 355 8.85 -7.25 0.98
CA LEU A 355 8.99 -8.56 0.35
C LEU A 355 10.45 -9.04 0.38
N ALA A 356 11.41 -8.15 0.13
CA ALA A 356 12.83 -8.48 0.22
C ALA A 356 13.22 -8.90 1.64
N CYS A 357 12.71 -8.20 2.68
CA CYS A 357 12.92 -8.57 4.08
C CYS A 357 12.33 -9.96 4.42
N LEU A 358 11.14 -10.27 3.91
CA LEU A 358 10.51 -11.59 4.06
C LEU A 358 11.42 -12.70 3.48
N ARG A 359 11.90 -12.51 2.25
CA ARG A 359 12.79 -13.47 1.56
C ARG A 359 14.10 -13.63 2.31
N TYR A 360 14.74 -12.53 2.72
CA TYR A 360 15.95 -12.55 3.54
C TYR A 360 15.76 -13.34 4.84
N ALA A 361 14.64 -13.14 5.54
CA ALA A 361 14.33 -13.87 6.76
C ALA A 361 14.20 -15.38 6.51
N LYS A 362 13.53 -15.78 5.44
CA LYS A 362 13.38 -17.20 5.04
C LYS A 362 14.71 -17.84 4.69
N GLU A 363 15.56 -17.16 3.94
CA GLU A 363 16.92 -17.61 3.60
C GLU A 363 17.78 -17.80 4.84
N ASN A 364 17.52 -17.03 5.91
CA ASN A 364 18.19 -17.13 7.20
C ASN A 364 17.43 -18.00 8.22
N GLY A 365 16.52 -18.87 7.77
CA GLY A 365 15.87 -19.90 8.60
C GLY A 365 14.85 -19.37 9.62
N GLN A 366 14.39 -18.12 9.47
CA GLN A 366 13.36 -17.56 10.35
C GLN A 366 11.97 -18.10 10.02
N ARG A 367 11.11 -18.20 11.04
CA ARG A 367 9.67 -18.32 10.84
C ARG A 367 9.11 -16.99 10.38
N THR A 368 8.11 -17.01 9.49
CA THR A 368 7.58 -15.80 8.88
C THR A 368 6.06 -15.70 9.03
N LEU A 369 5.59 -14.51 9.43
CA LEU A 369 4.17 -14.19 9.53
C LEU A 369 3.93 -12.84 8.84
N ALA A 370 2.95 -12.81 7.93
CA ALA A 370 2.58 -11.60 7.21
C ALA A 370 1.24 -11.06 7.70
N VAL A 371 1.19 -9.79 8.10
CA VAL A 371 -0.05 -9.06 8.35
C VAL A 371 -0.39 -8.28 7.08
N VAL A 372 -1.39 -8.76 6.33
CA VAL A 372 -1.69 -8.24 4.98
C VAL A 372 -3.19 -8.05 4.76
N ASN A 373 -3.56 -7.09 3.91
CA ASN A 373 -4.96 -6.88 3.55
C ASN A 373 -5.37 -7.61 2.26
N VAL A 374 -4.40 -8.01 1.43
CA VAL A 374 -4.65 -8.75 0.18
C VAL A 374 -4.15 -10.19 0.33
N PRO A 375 -5.05 -11.17 0.59
CA PRO A 375 -4.64 -12.55 0.90
C PRO A 375 -3.96 -13.27 -0.28
N THR A 376 -4.17 -12.78 -1.50
CA THR A 376 -3.58 -13.35 -2.73
C THR A 376 -2.28 -12.66 -3.14
N SER A 377 -1.78 -11.74 -2.34
CA SER A 377 -0.54 -11.00 -2.61
C SER A 377 0.71 -11.88 -2.52
N THR A 378 1.81 -11.38 -3.08
CA THR A 378 3.09 -12.11 -3.08
C THR A 378 3.59 -12.35 -1.66
N ILE A 379 3.56 -11.34 -0.78
CA ILE A 379 3.96 -11.47 0.63
C ILE A 379 3.09 -12.52 1.35
N ALA A 380 1.76 -12.53 1.10
CA ALA A 380 0.87 -13.52 1.71
C ALA A 380 1.19 -14.95 1.28
N ARG A 381 1.50 -15.15 -0.02
CA ARG A 381 1.80 -16.49 -0.56
C ARG A 381 3.19 -17.00 -0.17
N GLU A 382 4.16 -16.12 0.00
CA GLU A 382 5.53 -16.49 0.32
C GLU A 382 5.79 -16.64 1.82
N SER A 383 4.97 -16.07 2.70
CA SER A 383 5.09 -16.25 4.16
C SER A 383 4.59 -17.61 4.64
N ASP A 384 5.10 -18.08 5.78
CA ASP A 384 4.64 -19.34 6.38
C ASP A 384 3.20 -19.21 6.89
N VAL A 385 2.81 -18.00 7.34
CA VAL A 385 1.45 -17.66 7.79
C VAL A 385 1.07 -16.28 7.26
N ALA A 386 -0.14 -16.17 6.73
CA ALA A 386 -0.77 -14.89 6.40
C ALA A 386 -1.92 -14.60 7.35
N ALA A 387 -1.85 -13.47 8.04
CA ALA A 387 -2.87 -12.93 8.94
C ALA A 387 -3.62 -11.77 8.24
N PRO A 388 -4.84 -12.00 7.72
CA PRO A 388 -5.57 -11.00 6.95
C PRO A 388 -6.16 -9.90 7.85
N THR A 389 -6.12 -8.64 7.39
CA THR A 389 -6.68 -7.49 8.13
C THR A 389 -8.16 -7.24 7.82
N LEU A 390 -8.72 -7.81 6.79
CA LEU A 390 -10.12 -7.69 6.36
C LEU A 390 -10.64 -6.24 6.20
N ALA A 391 -9.74 -5.28 5.97
CA ALA A 391 -10.08 -3.87 5.79
C ALA A 391 -10.85 -3.60 4.48
N GLY A 392 -10.87 -4.57 3.57
CA GLY A 392 -11.38 -4.37 2.21
C GLY A 392 -10.48 -3.47 1.37
N PRO A 393 -10.89 -3.09 0.15
CA PRO A 393 -10.13 -2.17 -0.70
C PRO A 393 -9.92 -0.80 -0.02
N GLU A 394 -8.70 -0.29 -0.07
CA GLU A 394 -8.34 1.06 0.37
C GLU A 394 -7.72 1.79 -0.82
N ILE A 395 -8.40 2.84 -1.28
CA ILE A 395 -8.13 3.55 -2.54
C ILE A 395 -7.39 4.87 -2.31
N GLY A 396 -7.74 5.60 -1.25
CA GLY A 396 -7.01 6.81 -0.84
C GLY A 396 -5.53 6.50 -0.69
N VAL A 397 -4.64 7.33 -1.26
CA VAL A 397 -3.19 7.07 -1.22
C VAL A 397 -2.68 7.03 0.21
N ALA A 398 -3.08 7.99 1.05
CA ALA A 398 -2.77 7.98 2.47
C ALA A 398 -3.56 6.86 3.17
N SER A 399 -2.87 5.97 3.86
CA SER A 399 -3.49 4.82 4.54
C SER A 399 -4.26 5.26 5.79
N THR A 400 -5.45 4.70 6.01
CA THR A 400 -6.34 5.00 7.14
C THR A 400 -6.89 3.74 7.79
N LYS A 401 -7.92 3.11 7.21
CA LYS A 401 -8.55 1.91 7.76
C LYS A 401 -7.63 0.68 7.76
N ALA A 402 -6.69 0.60 6.81
CA ALA A 402 -5.70 -0.47 6.81
C ALA A 402 -4.81 -0.40 8.05
N PHE A 403 -4.42 0.81 8.50
CA PHE A 403 -3.65 1.01 9.72
C PHE A 403 -4.37 0.51 10.97
N THR A 404 -5.62 0.91 11.18
CA THR A 404 -6.40 0.49 12.37
C THR A 404 -6.70 -1.01 12.36
N CYS A 405 -6.92 -1.62 11.17
CA CYS A 405 -7.05 -3.06 11.04
C CYS A 405 -5.72 -3.80 11.29
N GLN A 406 -4.57 -3.25 10.84
CA GLN A 406 -3.24 -3.80 11.16
C GLN A 406 -2.99 -3.78 12.67
N LEU A 407 -3.29 -2.66 13.34
CA LEU A 407 -3.21 -2.57 14.80
C LEU A 407 -4.09 -3.64 15.48
N SER A 408 -5.32 -3.83 15.02
CA SER A 408 -6.25 -4.81 15.58
C SER A 408 -5.73 -6.24 15.47
N VAL A 409 -5.19 -6.63 14.30
CA VAL A 409 -4.59 -7.96 14.09
C VAL A 409 -3.34 -8.14 14.96
N LEU A 410 -2.46 -7.14 15.01
CA LEU A 410 -1.23 -7.20 15.80
C LEU A 410 -1.53 -7.29 17.30
N ALA A 411 -2.59 -6.61 17.81
CA ALA A 411 -3.07 -6.75 19.17
C ALA A 411 -3.55 -8.18 19.47
N CYS A 412 -4.38 -8.76 18.59
CA CYS A 412 -4.83 -10.15 18.74
C CYS A 412 -3.65 -11.13 18.72
N LEU A 413 -2.67 -10.96 17.84
CA LEU A 413 -1.46 -11.79 17.79
C LEU A 413 -0.64 -11.68 19.09
N ALA A 414 -0.49 -10.48 19.66
CA ALA A 414 0.25 -10.27 20.89
C ALA A 414 -0.43 -10.98 22.07
N ILE A 415 -1.77 -10.94 22.17
CA ILE A 415 -2.54 -11.65 23.18
C ILE A 415 -2.42 -13.17 22.97
N ALA A 416 -2.62 -13.67 21.75
CA ALA A 416 -2.54 -15.10 21.45
C ALA A 416 -1.17 -15.69 21.78
N LEU A 417 -0.08 -15.01 21.40
CA LEU A 417 1.28 -15.44 21.76
C LEU A 417 1.51 -15.37 23.29
N GLY A 418 0.98 -14.34 23.97
CA GLY A 418 1.04 -14.23 25.41
C GLY A 418 0.37 -15.40 26.14
N ARG A 419 -0.81 -15.82 25.67
CA ARG A 419 -1.54 -16.99 26.19
C ARG A 419 -0.78 -18.29 25.93
N ALA A 420 -0.36 -18.50 24.68
CA ALA A 420 0.35 -19.73 24.30
C ALA A 420 1.67 -19.89 25.09
N ARG A 421 2.35 -18.82 25.41
CA ARG A 421 3.60 -18.80 26.20
C ARG A 421 3.37 -18.86 27.71
N GLY A 422 2.13 -18.71 28.19
CA GLY A 422 1.80 -18.65 29.61
C GLY A 422 2.17 -17.33 30.30
N ALA A 423 2.42 -16.27 29.51
CA ALA A 423 2.65 -14.93 30.01
C ALA A 423 1.35 -14.20 30.41
N LEU A 424 0.23 -14.61 29.83
CA LEU A 424 -1.13 -14.20 30.17
C LEU A 424 -1.92 -15.42 30.70
N ASP A 425 -2.72 -15.23 31.73
CA ASP A 425 -3.73 -16.19 32.17
C ASP A 425 -5.06 -15.95 31.44
N ALA A 426 -6.04 -16.85 31.66
CA ALA A 426 -7.33 -16.76 30.97
C ALA A 426 -8.15 -15.54 31.40
N ALA A 427 -8.00 -15.08 32.66
CA ALA A 427 -8.73 -13.94 33.17
C ALA A 427 -8.25 -12.65 32.49
N ARG A 428 -6.91 -12.46 32.42
CA ARG A 428 -6.34 -11.27 31.77
C ARG A 428 -6.59 -11.28 30.25
N GLU A 429 -6.58 -12.44 29.59
CA GLU A 429 -6.98 -12.54 28.19
C GLU A 429 -8.42 -12.07 27.99
N ALA A 430 -9.37 -12.54 28.82
CA ALA A 430 -10.77 -12.16 28.73
C ALA A 430 -10.99 -10.64 28.94
N GLU A 431 -10.25 -10.02 29.86
CA GLU A 431 -10.26 -8.57 30.06
C GLU A 431 -9.79 -7.85 28.77
N LEU A 432 -8.65 -8.22 28.22
CA LEU A 432 -8.09 -7.61 26.99
C LEU A 432 -9.02 -7.81 25.79
N VAL A 433 -9.64 -8.98 25.65
CA VAL A 433 -10.62 -9.25 24.60
C VAL A 433 -11.87 -8.35 24.76
N SER A 434 -12.36 -8.17 26.02
CA SER A 434 -13.48 -7.26 26.29
C SER A 434 -13.16 -5.82 25.90
N GLU A 435 -11.93 -5.35 26.18
CA GLU A 435 -11.45 -4.03 25.76
C GLU A 435 -11.42 -3.89 24.23
N LEU A 436 -10.93 -4.92 23.50
CA LEU A 436 -10.92 -4.94 22.03
C LEU A 436 -12.32 -4.93 21.43
N ILE A 437 -13.28 -5.64 22.04
CA ILE A 437 -14.69 -5.67 21.58
C ILE A 437 -15.32 -4.28 21.67
N ALA A 438 -14.92 -3.42 22.58
CA ALA A 438 -15.42 -2.06 22.71
C ALA A 438 -14.87 -1.10 21.63
N VAL A 439 -13.71 -1.38 21.03
CA VAL A 439 -13.00 -0.49 20.10
C VAL A 439 -13.87 -0.01 18.93
N PRO A 440 -14.65 -0.85 18.22
CA PRO A 440 -15.50 -0.39 17.11
C PRO A 440 -16.54 0.66 17.53
N GLY A 441 -17.13 0.50 18.71
CA GLY A 441 -18.09 1.46 19.28
C GLY A 441 -17.43 2.81 19.57
N LEU A 442 -16.25 2.80 20.19
CA LEU A 442 -15.47 4.00 20.47
C LEU A 442 -15.01 4.71 19.18
N LEU A 443 -14.58 3.96 18.17
CA LEU A 443 -14.28 4.52 16.85
C LEU A 443 -15.50 5.19 16.24
N ALA A 444 -16.69 4.56 16.32
CA ALA A 444 -17.93 5.12 15.80
C ALA A 444 -18.32 6.45 16.48
N GLU A 445 -18.03 6.60 17.75
CA GLU A 445 -18.21 7.85 18.50
C GLU A 445 -17.28 8.95 17.96
N VAL A 446 -15.99 8.64 17.83
CA VAL A 446 -14.96 9.60 17.37
C VAL A 446 -15.22 10.06 15.94
N VAL A 447 -15.51 9.15 15.01
CA VAL A 447 -15.70 9.54 13.60
C VAL A 447 -17.01 10.28 13.34
N LYS A 448 -17.97 10.27 14.27
CA LYS A 448 -19.22 11.06 14.20
C LYS A 448 -19.01 12.50 14.69
N SER A 449 -18.10 12.74 15.62
CA SER A 449 -17.89 14.03 16.27
C SER A 449 -16.79 14.86 15.60
N THR A 450 -17.02 15.31 14.36
CA THR A 450 -15.97 15.95 13.54
C THR A 450 -15.91 17.47 13.63
N ALA A 451 -16.92 18.15 14.21
CA ALA A 451 -17.02 19.62 14.17
C ALA A 451 -15.82 20.35 14.83
N ALA A 452 -15.34 19.85 15.97
CA ALA A 452 -14.15 20.43 16.63
C ALA A 452 -12.89 20.23 15.78
N THR A 453 -12.73 19.06 15.18
CA THR A 453 -11.61 18.71 14.31
C THR A 453 -11.60 19.56 13.05
N GLU A 454 -12.76 19.78 12.42
CA GLU A 454 -12.91 20.61 11.23
C GLU A 454 -12.59 22.08 11.51
N LYS A 455 -13.05 22.60 12.64
CA LYS A 455 -12.72 23.97 13.09
C LYS A 455 -11.22 24.12 13.33
N LEU A 456 -10.58 23.17 14.01
CA LEU A 456 -9.15 23.18 14.28
C LEU A 456 -8.34 23.08 12.98
N ALA A 457 -8.75 22.24 12.04
CA ALA A 457 -8.10 22.06 10.75
C ALA A 457 -8.01 23.37 9.95
N ALA A 458 -9.01 24.26 10.04
CA ALA A 458 -8.97 25.60 9.42
C ALA A 458 -7.86 26.49 10.00
N THR A 459 -7.52 26.31 11.27
CA THR A 459 -6.39 26.98 11.93
C THR A 459 -5.06 26.37 11.49
N LEU A 460 -4.95 25.04 11.50
CA LEU A 460 -3.75 24.32 11.07
C LEU A 460 -3.42 24.54 9.58
N ALA A 461 -4.43 24.75 8.73
CA ALA A 461 -4.23 25.05 7.32
C ALA A 461 -3.38 26.31 7.05
N LYS A 462 -3.18 27.16 8.05
CA LYS A 462 -2.35 28.39 8.00
C LYS A 462 -0.95 28.16 8.57
N ALA A 463 -0.71 27.04 9.24
CA ALA A 463 0.58 26.73 9.82
C ALA A 463 1.59 26.35 8.74
N ARG A 464 2.84 26.74 8.93
CA ARG A 464 3.96 26.31 8.09
C ARG A 464 4.51 24.96 8.55
N ASP A 465 4.66 24.80 9.85
CA ASP A 465 5.25 23.67 10.51
C ASP A 465 4.32 23.20 11.65
N VAL A 466 4.33 21.92 11.99
CA VAL A 466 3.52 21.34 13.08
C VAL A 466 4.33 20.24 13.79
N LEU A 467 4.35 20.26 15.10
CA LEU A 467 4.93 19.18 15.88
C LEU A 467 3.85 18.28 16.47
N TYR A 468 4.15 16.98 16.50
CA TYR A 468 3.35 15.95 17.18
C TYR A 468 4.14 15.33 18.31
N LEU A 469 3.52 15.20 19.48
CA LEU A 469 4.14 14.61 20.66
C LEU A 469 3.30 13.46 21.19
N GLY A 470 3.97 12.40 21.68
CA GLY A 470 3.33 11.28 22.35
C GLY A 470 4.32 10.50 23.20
N ARG A 471 3.81 9.66 24.11
CA ARG A 471 4.59 8.69 24.90
C ARG A 471 3.97 7.31 24.81
N GLY A 472 4.76 6.26 25.11
CA GLY A 472 4.28 4.89 25.02
C GLY A 472 3.73 4.61 23.62
N THR A 473 2.56 4.00 23.51
CA THR A 473 1.89 3.71 22.24
C THR A 473 1.41 4.98 21.50
N ALA A 474 1.32 6.13 22.18
CA ALA A 474 1.00 7.41 21.55
C ALA A 474 2.19 8.03 20.80
N TYR A 475 3.44 7.61 21.06
CA TYR A 475 4.59 8.08 20.28
C TYR A 475 4.54 7.64 18.81
N PRO A 476 4.33 6.35 18.48
CA PRO A 476 4.10 5.95 17.09
C PRO A 476 2.90 6.65 16.44
N LEU A 477 1.85 6.99 17.19
CA LEU A 477 0.72 7.76 16.67
C LEU A 477 1.11 9.21 16.36
N ALA A 478 2.01 9.82 17.14
CA ALA A 478 2.55 11.14 16.83
C ALA A 478 3.34 11.13 15.50
N LEU A 479 4.12 10.07 15.26
CA LEU A 479 4.80 9.85 13.97
C LEU A 479 3.79 9.67 12.82
N GLU A 480 2.75 8.87 13.02
CA GLU A 480 1.69 8.64 12.02
C GLU A 480 0.89 9.91 11.74
N GLY A 481 0.53 10.70 12.76
CA GLY A 481 -0.16 11.97 12.59
C GLY A 481 0.66 12.97 11.78
N ALA A 482 1.94 13.08 12.07
CA ALA A 482 2.87 13.90 11.31
C ALA A 482 3.01 13.41 9.86
N LEU A 483 3.07 12.10 9.64
CA LEU A 483 3.09 11.51 8.29
C LEU A 483 1.82 11.85 7.52
N LYS A 484 0.64 11.63 8.10
CA LYS A 484 -0.66 11.92 7.45
C LYS A 484 -0.77 13.39 7.07
N LEU A 485 -0.37 14.30 7.97
CA LEU A 485 -0.42 15.72 7.67
C LEU A 485 0.52 16.09 6.51
N LYS A 486 1.76 15.62 6.51
CA LYS A 486 2.72 15.83 5.41
C LYS A 486 2.21 15.33 4.06
N GLU A 487 1.68 14.11 4.03
CA GLU A 487 1.29 13.42 2.79
C GLU A 487 0.24 14.19 2.01
N ILE A 488 -0.76 14.75 2.68
CA ILE A 488 -1.95 15.28 2.00
C ILE A 488 -2.09 16.81 2.07
N SER A 489 -1.51 17.47 3.09
CA SER A 489 -1.54 18.94 3.19
C SER A 489 -0.26 19.59 2.68
N TYR A 490 0.87 18.86 2.68
CA TYR A 490 2.23 19.34 2.39
C TYR A 490 2.79 20.29 3.44
N ILE A 491 2.15 20.41 4.60
CA ILE A 491 2.70 21.09 5.79
C ILE A 491 3.86 20.24 6.31
N HIS A 492 4.99 20.85 6.63
CA HIS A 492 6.08 20.14 7.30
C HIS A 492 5.65 19.77 8.72
N ALA A 493 5.62 18.49 9.02
CA ALA A 493 5.21 18.00 10.32
C ALA A 493 6.16 16.89 10.81
N GLU A 494 6.49 16.94 12.10
CA GLU A 494 7.39 15.97 12.73
C GLU A 494 6.76 15.41 14.01
N GLY A 495 7.00 14.11 14.25
CA GLY A 495 6.57 13.42 15.47
C GLY A 495 7.76 13.12 16.36
N TYR A 496 7.60 13.35 17.67
CA TYR A 496 8.64 13.06 18.66
C TYR A 496 8.08 12.30 19.85
N ALA A 497 8.90 11.44 20.44
CA ALA A 497 8.67 11.02 21.81
C ALA A 497 8.73 12.26 22.71
N ALA A 498 7.66 12.55 23.46
CA ALA A 498 7.55 13.82 24.19
C ALA A 498 8.72 14.09 25.15
N GLY A 499 9.36 13.05 25.67
CA GLY A 499 10.56 13.17 26.50
C GLY A 499 11.79 13.66 25.74
N GLU A 500 11.89 13.39 24.43
CA GLU A 500 13.01 13.80 23.58
C GLU A 500 12.93 15.29 23.21
N LEU A 501 11.81 15.95 23.48
CA LEU A 501 11.66 17.40 23.22
C LEU A 501 12.82 18.21 23.80
N LYS A 502 13.29 17.86 25.02
CA LYS A 502 14.38 18.52 25.72
C LYS A 502 15.75 18.38 25.07
N HIS A 503 15.91 17.39 24.19
CA HIS A 503 17.18 17.04 23.54
C HIS A 503 17.35 17.64 22.14
N GLY A 504 16.68 18.78 21.89
CA GLY A 504 16.82 19.54 20.65
C GLY A 504 15.53 20.16 20.13
N PRO A 505 14.45 19.38 19.91
CA PRO A 505 13.24 19.89 19.27
C PRO A 505 12.55 21.06 19.98
N ILE A 506 12.76 21.21 21.27
CA ILE A 506 12.24 22.34 22.07
C ILE A 506 12.71 23.71 21.57
N ALA A 507 13.82 23.75 20.84
CA ALA A 507 14.33 24.97 20.21
C ALA A 507 13.42 25.49 19.08
N LEU A 508 12.53 24.64 18.55
CA LEU A 508 11.56 25.00 17.51
C LEU A 508 10.28 25.63 18.07
N ILE A 509 10.09 25.63 19.39
CA ILE A 509 8.86 26.09 20.02
C ILE A 509 8.86 27.61 20.11
N ASP A 510 7.85 28.22 19.50
CA ASP A 510 7.53 29.64 19.54
C ASP A 510 5.99 29.84 19.53
N GLU A 511 5.54 31.09 19.46
CA GLU A 511 4.11 31.46 19.48
C GLU A 511 3.38 31.10 18.16
N GLU A 512 4.09 30.76 17.09
CA GLU A 512 3.52 30.38 15.80
C GLU A 512 3.43 28.85 15.63
N MET A 513 4.17 28.08 16.45
CA MET A 513 4.27 26.63 16.33
C MET A 513 3.09 25.90 16.99
N PRO A 514 2.19 25.26 16.21
CA PRO A 514 1.22 24.33 16.77
C PRO A 514 1.89 23.03 17.20
N VAL A 515 1.57 22.59 18.42
CA VAL A 515 2.08 21.35 18.99
C VAL A 515 0.90 20.45 19.36
N ILE A 516 0.71 19.38 18.60
CA ILE A 516 -0.35 18.41 18.80
C ILE A 516 0.16 17.34 19.76
N VAL A 517 -0.49 17.20 20.89
CA VAL A 517 -0.12 16.22 21.91
C VAL A 517 -1.18 15.13 22.00
N ILE A 518 -0.76 13.89 21.82
CA ILE A 518 -1.62 12.70 21.94
C ILE A 518 -1.38 12.11 23.33
N ALA A 519 -2.39 12.24 24.20
CA ALA A 519 -2.25 11.93 25.63
C ALA A 519 -3.47 11.15 26.15
N PRO A 520 -3.57 9.83 25.87
CA PRO A 520 -4.54 8.99 26.58
C PRO A 520 -4.23 8.95 28.08
N SER A 521 -5.26 8.72 28.90
CA SER A 521 -5.09 8.50 30.33
C SER A 521 -4.40 7.16 30.62
N ASP A 522 -3.08 7.17 30.49
CA ASP A 522 -2.19 6.03 30.67
C ASP A 522 -1.20 6.24 31.85
N PRO A 523 -0.42 5.23 32.24
CA PRO A 523 0.54 5.35 33.37
C PRO A 523 1.65 6.40 33.17
N VAL A 524 1.82 6.95 31.95
CA VAL A 524 2.82 7.99 31.66
C VAL A 524 2.20 9.37 31.40
N LEU A 525 0.89 9.52 31.63
CA LEU A 525 0.16 10.79 31.44
C LEU A 525 0.83 11.97 32.15
N GLU A 526 1.17 11.85 33.44
CA GLU A 526 1.85 12.90 34.21
C GLU A 526 3.14 13.38 33.52
N LYS A 527 3.88 12.48 32.89
CA LYS A 527 5.11 12.82 32.14
C LYS A 527 4.81 13.54 30.87
N THR A 528 3.72 13.17 30.20
CA THR A 528 3.23 13.86 28.99
C THR A 528 2.75 15.27 29.33
N VAL A 529 2.00 15.42 30.42
CA VAL A 529 1.56 16.71 30.98
C VAL A 529 2.75 17.63 31.28
N SER A 530 3.79 17.12 31.94
CA SER A 530 5.01 17.90 32.19
C SER A 530 5.65 18.42 30.88
N ASN A 531 5.67 17.61 29.82
CA ASN A 531 6.19 18.09 28.55
C ASN A 531 5.26 19.12 27.88
N MET A 532 3.94 19.01 28.01
CA MET A 532 3.01 20.05 27.53
C MET A 532 3.23 21.38 28.27
N GLN A 533 3.44 21.36 29.58
CA GLN A 533 3.74 22.54 30.38
C GLN A 533 5.05 23.23 29.92
N GLU A 534 6.06 22.46 29.52
CA GLU A 534 7.31 22.98 28.98
C GLU A 534 7.13 23.68 27.63
N VAL A 535 6.24 23.13 26.76
CA VAL A 535 5.86 23.76 25.50
C VAL A 535 5.10 25.06 25.77
N ALA A 536 4.08 25.02 26.62
CA ALA A 536 3.26 26.20 26.97
C ALA A 536 4.08 27.33 27.59
N ALA A 537 5.06 26.99 28.44
CA ALA A 537 5.96 27.97 29.06
C ALA A 537 6.84 28.73 28.06
N ARG A 538 6.96 28.26 26.82
CA ARG A 538 7.72 28.87 25.72
C ARG A 538 6.82 29.52 24.65
N GLY A 539 5.52 29.66 24.94
CA GLY A 539 4.56 30.25 24.04
C GLY A 539 3.99 29.28 22.99
N GLY A 540 4.40 28.00 22.99
CA GLY A 540 3.92 27.02 22.02
C GLY A 540 2.41 26.78 22.13
N ARG A 541 1.75 26.64 21.00
CA ARG A 541 0.29 26.50 20.85
C ARG A 541 -0.12 25.04 21.01
N VAL A 542 -0.46 24.65 22.24
CA VAL A 542 -0.77 23.24 22.59
C VAL A 542 -2.18 22.87 22.15
N ILE A 543 -2.27 21.85 21.29
CA ILE A 543 -3.49 21.19 20.86
C ILE A 543 -3.49 19.79 21.49
N LEU A 544 -4.49 19.48 22.31
CA LEU A 544 -4.55 18.24 23.06
C LEU A 544 -5.59 17.28 22.45
N ILE A 545 -5.17 16.04 22.17
CA ILE A 545 -6.06 14.92 21.81
C ILE A 545 -6.07 13.97 23.01
N SER A 546 -7.17 13.97 23.78
CA SER A 546 -7.23 13.23 25.05
C SER A 546 -8.66 13.09 25.56
N ASP A 547 -8.83 12.25 26.58
CA ASP A 547 -10.04 12.26 27.41
C ASP A 547 -10.06 13.44 28.41
N ASP A 548 -11.19 13.64 29.10
CA ASP A 548 -11.38 14.76 30.02
C ASP A 548 -10.44 14.72 31.23
N HIS A 549 -10.00 13.54 31.67
CA HIS A 549 -9.07 13.42 32.79
C HIS A 549 -7.72 14.06 32.46
N ALA A 550 -7.18 13.81 31.27
CA ALA A 550 -5.92 14.41 30.86
C ALA A 550 -6.00 15.93 30.73
N VAL A 551 -7.16 16.50 30.36
CA VAL A 551 -7.38 17.95 30.34
C VAL A 551 -7.27 18.57 31.73
N HIS A 552 -7.88 17.94 32.73
CA HIS A 552 -7.79 18.39 34.13
C HIS A 552 -6.34 18.36 34.64
N GLU A 553 -5.62 17.28 34.37
CA GLU A 553 -4.23 17.12 34.77
C GLU A 553 -3.30 18.12 34.06
N ALA A 554 -3.59 18.49 32.81
CA ALA A 554 -2.74 19.40 32.04
C ALA A 554 -2.59 20.77 32.66
N ALA A 555 -3.67 21.34 33.24
CA ALA A 555 -3.72 22.62 33.94
C ALA A 555 -3.01 23.78 33.21
N ILE A 556 -3.06 23.81 31.85
CA ILE A 556 -2.48 24.84 30.97
C ILE A 556 -3.56 25.43 30.07
N ASN A 557 -3.25 26.58 29.49
CA ASN A 557 -4.11 27.16 28.46
C ASN A 557 -3.90 26.40 27.13
N LEU A 558 -4.93 25.68 26.68
CA LEU A 558 -4.90 24.94 25.43
C LEU A 558 -5.39 25.81 24.26
N GLU A 559 -4.72 25.76 23.13
CA GLU A 559 -5.23 26.31 21.87
C GLU A 559 -6.53 25.61 21.44
N ALA A 560 -6.55 24.28 21.56
CA ALA A 560 -7.73 23.45 21.32
C ALA A 560 -7.65 22.12 22.05
N HIS A 561 -8.82 21.53 22.28
CA HIS A 561 -8.97 20.16 22.76
C HIS A 561 -9.84 19.36 21.78
N LEU A 562 -9.36 18.21 21.37
CA LEU A 562 -10.13 17.19 20.65
C LEU A 562 -10.49 16.08 21.64
N PRO A 563 -11.75 16.03 22.10
CA PRO A 563 -12.16 15.11 23.15
C PRO A 563 -12.20 13.67 22.65
N MET A 564 -11.67 12.77 23.45
CA MET A 564 -11.68 11.33 23.23
C MET A 564 -12.54 10.63 24.28
N PRO A 565 -13.20 9.53 23.92
CA PRO A 565 -13.92 8.72 24.89
C PRO A 565 -12.95 8.12 25.93
N ALA A 566 -13.41 7.99 27.17
CA ALA A 566 -12.66 7.28 28.20
C ALA A 566 -12.54 5.80 27.82
N MET A 567 -11.34 5.24 27.89
CA MET A 567 -11.06 3.87 27.50
C MET A 567 -9.81 3.31 28.17
N SER A 568 -9.66 1.98 28.08
CA SER A 568 -8.40 1.34 28.49
C SER A 568 -7.22 1.86 27.64
N PRO A 569 -6.08 2.19 28.27
CA PRO A 569 -4.90 2.65 27.56
C PRO A 569 -4.25 1.56 26.69
N ASP A 570 -4.54 0.28 26.94
CA ASP A 570 -3.89 -0.82 26.24
C ASP A 570 -4.14 -0.79 24.71
N PHE A 571 -5.36 -0.42 24.30
CA PHE A 571 -5.71 -0.34 22.87
C PHE A 571 -6.11 1.08 22.42
N ALA A 572 -5.80 2.09 23.22
CA ALA A 572 -6.07 3.49 22.87
C ALA A 572 -5.48 3.86 21.50
N ALA A 573 -4.34 3.30 21.11
CA ALA A 573 -3.71 3.56 19.82
C ALA A 573 -4.63 3.29 18.62
N ILE A 574 -5.55 2.31 18.69
CA ILE A 574 -6.47 2.01 17.59
C ILE A 574 -7.50 3.13 17.44
N VAL A 575 -8.03 3.65 18.56
CA VAL A 575 -9.09 4.68 18.53
C VAL A 575 -8.51 6.06 18.26
N TYR A 576 -7.36 6.39 18.87
CA TYR A 576 -6.68 7.67 18.70
C TYR A 576 -6.08 7.87 17.30
N ALA A 577 -6.03 6.82 16.47
CA ALA A 577 -5.69 6.94 15.04
C ALA A 577 -6.74 7.76 14.26
N ALA A 578 -8.01 7.67 14.60
CA ALA A 578 -9.09 8.34 13.87
C ALA A 578 -9.00 9.89 13.91
N PRO A 579 -8.83 10.56 15.07
CA PRO A 579 -8.78 12.02 15.11
C PRO A 579 -7.55 12.59 14.38
N ILE A 580 -6.39 11.92 14.40
CA ILE A 580 -5.20 12.39 13.67
C ILE A 580 -5.41 12.29 12.14
N GLN A 581 -6.10 11.25 11.67
CA GLN A 581 -6.47 11.10 10.27
C GLN A 581 -7.50 12.14 9.83
N LEU A 582 -8.54 12.37 10.63
CA LEU A 582 -9.55 13.40 10.39
C LEU A 582 -8.94 14.80 10.36
N LEU A 583 -8.02 15.10 11.28
CA LEU A 583 -7.35 16.39 11.34
C LEU A 583 -6.52 16.64 10.08
N ALA A 584 -5.73 15.67 9.65
CA ALA A 584 -4.98 15.76 8.40
C ALA A 584 -5.90 15.92 7.19
N TYR A 585 -6.98 15.12 7.12
CA TYR A 585 -7.98 15.18 6.06
C TYR A 585 -8.63 16.57 5.93
N TYR A 586 -9.20 17.10 7.02
CA TYR A 586 -9.85 18.41 6.99
C TYR A 586 -8.87 19.54 6.72
N THR A 587 -7.63 19.47 7.25
CA THR A 587 -6.57 20.45 6.93
C THR A 587 -6.29 20.49 5.44
N ALA A 588 -6.12 19.34 4.80
CA ALA A 588 -5.89 19.27 3.35
C ALA A 588 -7.10 19.75 2.53
N VAL A 589 -8.32 19.45 2.98
CA VAL A 589 -9.56 19.95 2.35
C VAL A 589 -9.65 21.48 2.43
N HIS A 590 -9.37 22.09 3.60
CA HIS A 590 -9.32 23.55 3.75
C HIS A 590 -8.27 24.21 2.86
N MET A 591 -7.16 23.55 2.64
CA MET A 591 -6.10 24.02 1.72
C MET A 591 -6.40 23.73 0.24
N GLY A 592 -7.56 23.14 -0.09
CA GLY A 592 -7.93 22.79 -1.47
C GLY A 592 -7.03 21.73 -2.12
N LYS A 593 -6.40 20.85 -1.32
CA LYS A 593 -5.53 19.79 -1.83
C LYS A 593 -6.34 18.56 -2.27
N ASP A 594 -5.78 17.79 -3.19
CA ASP A 594 -6.32 16.49 -3.56
C ASP A 594 -5.90 15.46 -2.51
N VAL A 595 -6.86 15.04 -1.66
CA VAL A 595 -6.59 14.13 -0.54
C VAL A 595 -6.51 12.67 -0.96
N ASP A 596 -7.17 12.30 -2.07
CA ASP A 596 -7.16 10.92 -2.57
C ASP A 596 -5.92 10.63 -3.41
N GLN A 597 -5.42 11.63 -4.13
CA GLN A 597 -4.28 11.56 -5.04
C GLN A 597 -3.29 12.71 -4.79
N PRO A 598 -2.62 12.74 -3.63
CA PRO A 598 -1.67 13.78 -3.30
C PRO A 598 -0.44 13.71 -4.23
N ARG A 599 0.13 14.89 -4.55
CA ARG A 599 1.29 14.96 -5.45
C ARG A 599 2.46 14.10 -4.95
N ASN A 600 3.20 13.50 -5.88
CA ASN A 600 4.44 12.75 -5.62
C ASN A 600 4.28 11.52 -4.69
N LEU A 601 3.06 10.99 -4.53
CA LEU A 601 2.82 9.79 -3.73
C LEU A 601 2.08 8.72 -4.53
N ALA A 602 2.39 7.47 -4.27
CA ALA A 602 1.68 6.31 -4.79
C ALA A 602 1.16 5.45 -3.63
N LYS A 603 0.00 4.78 -3.81
CA LYS A 603 -0.61 3.94 -2.78
C LYS A 603 0.29 2.80 -2.32
N SER A 604 1.10 2.25 -3.20
CA SER A 604 2.01 1.14 -2.88
C SER A 604 3.28 1.27 -3.70
N VAL A 605 4.42 1.02 -3.07
CA VAL A 605 5.75 1.05 -3.71
C VAL A 605 6.18 -0.38 -3.97
N THR A 606 6.14 -0.80 -5.24
CA THR A 606 6.48 -2.16 -5.69
C THR A 606 7.76 -2.23 -6.48
N VAL A 607 8.46 -1.12 -6.55
CA VAL A 607 9.77 -0.97 -7.19
C VAL A 607 10.68 -0.21 -6.25
N GLU A 608 11.92 -0.39 -6.43
CA GLU A 608 12.98 0.30 -5.70
C GLU A 608 13.42 1.58 -6.41
#